data_506e83f14361ba5c51b4ebf24042b0ad
#
_entry.id   506e83f14361ba5c51b4ebf24042b0ad
#
_cell.length_a   1.000
_cell.length_b   1.000
_cell.length_c   1.000
_cell.angle_alpha   90.00
_cell.angle_beta   90.00
_cell.angle_gamma   90.00
#
_symmetry.space_group_name_H-M   'P 1'
#
loop_
_entity.id
_entity.type
_entity.pdbx_description
1 polymer ?
#
loop_
_entity_poly.entity_id
_entity_poly.type
_entity_poly.pdbx_seq_one_letter_code
_entity_poly.pdbx_strand_id
1 'polypeptide(L)'
;MAKFCTKCGKELVDGKECSCQKNAKVEVTGGSSIVNDLINLVKGMFTAPVDTMKSFINESNFNNALIALGASAVAAAIMICVLCKEMIGAILGLMDIPSSYLGLMGANIEIPYAKIAIISIVVVCATYAAIAGIAYLISAKLFKSETSYKAMLTWLGANAGLMTVVYLVTAICIFISFKLALIVYAVGSLLNTCYMYKGLKFACDTDENKLAYVYVPSVLIAAFVVGFLASKIMM
;
A
#
# COMPACT_ATOMS: atom_id res chain seq x y z
N MET A 1 39.43 -27.93 -10.94
CA MET A 1 38.20 -28.35 -10.25
C MET A 1 37.11 -27.39 -10.68
N ALA A 2 36.03 -27.91 -11.29
CA ALA A 2 34.91 -27.06 -11.71
C ALA A 2 34.21 -26.47 -10.48
N LYS A 3 34.00 -25.15 -10.44
CA LYS A 3 33.27 -24.46 -9.38
C LYS A 3 31.81 -24.30 -9.84
N PHE A 4 30.87 -24.74 -9.03
CA PHE A 4 29.44 -24.62 -9.31
C PHE A 4 28.82 -23.49 -8.50
N CYS A 5 27.84 -22.81 -9.06
CA CYS A 5 27.08 -21.79 -8.35
C CYS A 5 26.20 -22.44 -7.29
N THR A 6 26.35 -22.04 -6.04
CA THR A 6 25.60 -22.57 -4.89
C THR A 6 24.10 -22.25 -4.93
N LYS A 7 23.67 -21.29 -5.77
CA LYS A 7 22.25 -20.90 -5.91
C LYS A 7 21.51 -21.59 -7.05
N CYS A 8 22.14 -21.84 -8.19
CA CYS A 8 21.46 -22.39 -9.37
C CYS A 8 22.10 -23.65 -9.93
N GLY A 9 23.21 -24.16 -9.34
CA GLY A 9 23.89 -25.38 -9.77
C GLY A 9 24.64 -25.30 -11.10
N LYS A 10 24.68 -24.15 -11.77
CA LYS A 10 25.40 -23.99 -13.05
C LYS A 10 26.92 -23.93 -12.83
N GLU A 11 27.67 -24.55 -13.71
CA GLU A 11 29.12 -24.52 -13.73
C GLU A 11 29.64 -23.10 -13.98
N LEU A 12 30.56 -22.65 -13.14
CA LEU A 12 31.19 -21.32 -13.24
C LEU A 12 32.44 -21.44 -14.08
N VAL A 13 32.47 -20.70 -15.20
CA VAL A 13 33.68 -20.54 -16.02
C VAL A 13 34.59 -19.53 -15.32
N ASP A 14 35.88 -19.86 -15.23
CA ASP A 14 36.89 -19.14 -14.45
C ASP A 14 36.76 -17.61 -14.49
N GLY A 15 36.56 -17.02 -13.30
CA GLY A 15 36.57 -15.58 -13.07
C GLY A 15 35.28 -14.84 -13.40
N LYS A 16 34.16 -15.51 -13.80
CA LYS A 16 32.86 -14.84 -14.08
C LYS A 16 31.83 -15.19 -13.02
N GLU A 17 31.20 -14.16 -12.47
CA GLU A 17 30.04 -14.31 -11.57
C GLU A 17 28.85 -14.91 -12.34
N CYS A 18 28.09 -15.76 -11.66
CA CYS A 18 26.92 -16.41 -12.28
C CYS A 18 25.85 -15.38 -12.67
N SER A 19 25.30 -15.54 -13.87
CA SER A 19 24.23 -14.66 -14.38
C SER A 19 22.99 -14.61 -13.45
N CYS A 20 22.77 -15.62 -12.61
CA CYS A 20 21.70 -15.61 -11.61
C CYS A 20 21.97 -14.66 -10.43
N GLN A 21 23.23 -14.24 -10.22
CA GLN A 21 23.60 -13.23 -9.23
C GLN A 21 23.49 -11.79 -9.78
N LYS A 22 23.64 -11.60 -11.09
CA LYS A 22 23.47 -10.29 -11.73
C LYS A 22 22.04 -9.77 -11.70
N ASN A 23 21.06 -10.65 -11.69
CA ASN A 23 19.64 -10.26 -11.58
C ASN A 23 19.19 -9.98 -10.13
N ALA A 24 20.08 -10.12 -9.14
CA ALA A 24 19.76 -9.86 -7.73
C ALA A 24 20.40 -8.57 -7.17
N LYS A 25 21.20 -7.87 -7.96
CA LYS A 25 21.71 -6.53 -7.61
C LYS A 25 20.98 -5.48 -8.43
N VAL A 26 19.90 -4.94 -7.89
CA VAL A 26 19.43 -3.61 -8.28
C VAL A 26 20.39 -2.62 -7.65
N GLU A 27 21.38 -2.15 -8.42
CA GLU A 27 22.26 -1.06 -8.00
C GLU A 27 21.43 0.22 -7.97
N VAL A 28 21.27 0.77 -6.78
CA VAL A 28 20.64 2.06 -6.53
C VAL A 28 21.63 3.15 -6.95
N THR A 29 21.46 3.70 -8.14
CA THR A 29 22.18 4.91 -8.59
C THR A 29 21.21 6.06 -8.80
N GLY A 30 21.50 7.16 -8.13
CA GLY A 30 20.96 8.50 -8.06
C GLY A 30 19.78 8.96 -8.95
N GLY A 31 18.82 9.62 -8.36
CA GLY A 31 17.83 10.56 -8.92
C GLY A 31 16.81 10.07 -9.95
N SER A 32 17.22 9.48 -11.05
CA SER A 32 16.32 8.82 -12.02
C SER A 32 15.96 7.39 -11.60
N SER A 33 16.60 6.86 -10.58
CA SER A 33 16.43 5.49 -10.10
C SER A 33 15.16 5.30 -9.26
N ILE A 34 14.75 6.28 -8.47
CA ILE A 34 13.60 6.15 -7.55
C ILE A 34 12.30 5.83 -8.31
N VAL A 35 12.06 6.53 -9.42
CA VAL A 35 10.86 6.29 -10.25
C VAL A 35 10.93 4.89 -10.88
N ASN A 36 12.10 4.50 -11.36
CA ASN A 36 12.30 3.17 -11.93
C ASN A 36 12.18 2.07 -10.87
N ASP A 37 12.65 2.30 -9.66
CA ASP A 37 12.52 1.38 -8.53
C ASP A 37 11.04 1.20 -8.14
N LEU A 38 10.26 2.28 -8.11
CA LEU A 38 8.82 2.22 -7.86
C LEU A 38 8.06 1.51 -8.98
N ILE A 39 8.41 1.78 -10.25
CA ILE A 39 7.83 1.08 -11.39
C ILE A 39 8.16 -0.42 -11.32
N ASN A 40 9.39 -0.77 -11.00
CA ASN A 40 9.81 -2.16 -10.85
C ASN A 40 9.13 -2.84 -9.65
N LEU A 41 8.95 -2.12 -8.54
CA LEU A 41 8.15 -2.58 -7.40
C LEU A 41 6.73 -2.92 -7.84
N VAL A 42 6.05 -1.98 -8.52
CA VAL A 42 4.68 -2.17 -8.98
C VAL A 42 4.60 -3.36 -9.95
N LYS A 43 5.45 -3.41 -10.97
CA LYS A 43 5.49 -4.55 -11.92
C LYS A 43 5.74 -5.87 -11.19
N GLY A 44 6.71 -5.89 -10.29
CA GLY A 44 7.07 -7.08 -9.53
C GLY A 44 5.94 -7.58 -8.64
N MET A 45 5.15 -6.68 -8.04
CA MET A 45 3.99 -7.07 -7.23
C MET A 45 2.90 -7.79 -8.03
N PHE A 46 2.82 -7.59 -9.35
CA PHE A 46 1.89 -8.32 -10.21
C PHE A 46 2.49 -9.58 -10.84
N THR A 47 3.81 -9.65 -11.04
CA THR A 47 4.46 -10.76 -11.76
C THR A 47 5.07 -11.79 -10.81
N ALA A 48 5.73 -11.34 -9.74
CA ALA A 48 6.44 -12.17 -8.75
C ALA A 48 6.36 -11.53 -7.35
N PRO A 49 5.15 -11.46 -6.74
CA PRO A 49 4.91 -10.66 -5.54
C PRO A 49 5.79 -11.06 -4.35
N VAL A 50 5.98 -12.37 -4.14
CA VAL A 50 6.77 -12.89 -3.00
C VAL A 50 8.25 -12.51 -3.13
N ASP A 51 8.83 -12.69 -4.31
CA ASP A 51 10.25 -12.37 -4.56
C ASP A 51 10.47 -10.85 -4.51
N THR A 52 9.51 -10.09 -5.03
CA THR A 52 9.54 -8.62 -5.00
C THR A 52 9.48 -8.11 -3.55
N MET A 53 8.57 -8.61 -2.74
CA MET A 53 8.50 -8.24 -1.32
C MET A 53 9.78 -8.63 -0.59
N LYS A 54 10.30 -9.84 -0.80
CA LYS A 54 11.53 -10.32 -0.17
C LYS A 54 12.75 -9.44 -0.52
N SER A 55 12.85 -8.96 -1.75
CA SER A 55 13.94 -8.09 -2.19
C SER A 55 13.76 -6.64 -1.73
N PHE A 56 12.51 -6.17 -1.64
CA PHE A 56 12.20 -4.79 -1.28
C PHE A 56 12.22 -4.54 0.24
N ILE A 57 11.78 -5.52 1.04
CA ILE A 57 11.71 -5.40 2.51
C ILE A 57 13.12 -5.49 3.08
N ASN A 58 13.83 -4.37 3.00
CA ASN A 58 15.15 -4.17 3.56
C ASN A 58 15.25 -2.71 4.02
N GLU A 59 16.01 -2.45 5.08
CA GLU A 59 16.19 -1.08 5.61
C GLU A 59 16.83 -0.11 4.62
N SER A 60 17.60 -0.59 3.64
CA SER A 60 18.13 0.22 2.55
C SER A 60 17.07 0.85 1.66
N ASN A 61 15.89 0.23 1.56
CA ASN A 61 14.76 0.69 0.74
C ASN A 61 13.76 1.57 1.52
N PHE A 62 14.12 2.01 2.73
CA PHE A 62 13.23 2.79 3.59
C PHE A 62 12.71 4.06 2.91
N ASN A 63 13.56 4.80 2.21
CA ASN A 63 13.16 6.01 1.50
C ASN A 63 12.16 5.71 0.36
N ASN A 64 12.42 4.64 -0.43
CA ASN A 64 11.52 4.21 -1.49
C ASN A 64 10.17 3.75 -0.91
N ALA A 65 10.19 3.11 0.26
CA ALA A 65 8.98 2.72 0.97
C ALA A 65 8.14 3.94 1.42
N LEU A 66 8.77 4.98 1.97
CA LEU A 66 8.07 6.21 2.34
C LEU A 66 7.43 6.90 1.14
N ILE A 67 8.12 6.92 -0.01
CA ILE A 67 7.57 7.49 -1.25
C ILE A 67 6.38 6.66 -1.74
N ALA A 68 6.47 5.32 -1.71
CA ALA A 68 5.37 4.44 -2.06
C ALA A 68 4.15 4.62 -1.16
N LEU A 69 4.36 4.78 0.16
CA LEU A 69 3.31 5.09 1.14
C LEU A 69 2.64 6.44 0.83
N GLY A 70 3.44 7.47 0.54
CA GLY A 70 2.94 8.80 0.14
C GLY A 70 2.13 8.74 -1.16
N ALA A 71 2.64 8.06 -2.18
CA ALA A 71 1.93 7.87 -3.45
C ALA A 71 0.58 7.16 -3.26
N SER A 72 0.57 6.12 -2.42
CA SER A 72 -0.67 5.41 -2.07
C SER A 72 -1.67 6.30 -1.34
N ALA A 73 -1.21 7.16 -0.43
CA ALA A 73 -2.07 8.11 0.28
C ALA A 73 -2.69 9.15 -0.67
N VAL A 74 -1.91 9.65 -1.63
CA VAL A 74 -2.41 10.57 -2.68
C VAL A 74 -3.42 9.87 -3.59
N ALA A 75 -3.12 8.64 -4.05
CA ALA A 75 -4.03 7.86 -4.88
C ALA A 75 -5.36 7.56 -4.16
N ALA A 76 -5.30 7.22 -2.87
CA ALA A 76 -6.49 7.04 -2.04
C ALA A 76 -7.32 8.32 -1.92
N ALA A 77 -6.68 9.48 -1.74
CA ALA A 77 -7.36 10.76 -1.68
C ALA A 77 -8.07 11.10 -3.00
N ILE A 78 -7.43 10.84 -4.14
CA ILE A 78 -8.05 10.99 -5.47
C ILE A 78 -9.29 10.11 -5.58
N MET A 79 -9.17 8.82 -5.24
CA MET A 79 -10.29 7.88 -5.27
C MET A 79 -11.45 8.34 -4.39
N ILE A 80 -11.17 8.80 -3.16
CA ILE A 80 -12.20 9.28 -2.23
C ILE A 80 -12.88 10.54 -2.76
N CYS A 81 -12.15 11.49 -3.33
CA CYS A 81 -12.74 12.70 -3.94
C CYS A 81 -13.67 12.35 -5.10
N VAL A 82 -13.26 11.42 -5.97
CA VAL A 82 -14.10 10.92 -7.08
C VAL A 82 -15.34 10.23 -6.53
N LEU A 83 -15.19 9.36 -5.54
CA LEU A 83 -16.30 8.67 -4.89
C LEU A 83 -17.31 9.64 -4.27
N CYS A 84 -16.85 10.65 -3.54
CA CYS A 84 -17.72 11.66 -2.93
C CYS A 84 -18.53 12.42 -4.00
N LYS A 85 -17.89 12.77 -5.13
CA LYS A 85 -18.59 13.44 -6.24
C LYS A 85 -19.73 12.59 -6.80
N GLU A 86 -19.45 11.32 -7.12
CA GLU A 86 -20.42 10.43 -7.72
C GLU A 86 -21.53 10.04 -6.74
N MET A 87 -21.21 9.86 -5.45
CA MET A 87 -22.25 9.59 -4.43
C MET A 87 -23.21 10.76 -4.26
N ILE A 88 -22.72 11.99 -4.21
CA ILE A 88 -23.58 13.19 -4.12
C ILE A 88 -24.45 13.29 -5.36
N GLY A 89 -23.90 13.09 -6.55
CA GLY A 89 -24.66 13.05 -7.80
C GLY A 89 -25.77 12.00 -7.81
N ALA A 90 -25.47 10.80 -7.31
CA ALA A 90 -26.43 9.72 -7.20
C ALA A 90 -27.56 10.02 -6.19
N ILE A 91 -27.24 10.62 -5.04
CA ILE A 91 -28.24 11.01 -4.03
C ILE A 91 -29.19 12.09 -4.60
N LEU A 92 -28.63 13.09 -5.28
CA LEU A 92 -29.42 14.15 -5.91
C LEU A 92 -30.33 13.59 -7.02
N GLY A 93 -29.82 12.64 -7.81
CA GLY A 93 -30.62 11.94 -8.83
C GLY A 93 -31.74 11.07 -8.24
N LEU A 94 -31.53 10.44 -7.08
CA LEU A 94 -32.57 9.68 -6.38
C LEU A 94 -33.69 10.56 -5.79
N MET A 95 -33.35 11.82 -5.45
CA MET A 95 -34.32 12.78 -4.91
C MET A 95 -35.09 13.53 -6.01
N ASP A 96 -34.86 13.22 -7.27
CA ASP A 96 -35.43 13.90 -8.46
C ASP A 96 -35.25 15.43 -8.42
N ILE A 97 -34.16 15.90 -7.78
CA ILE A 97 -33.84 17.31 -7.66
C ILE A 97 -32.96 17.71 -8.87
N PRO A 98 -33.47 18.41 -9.88
CA PRO A 98 -32.64 18.92 -10.95
C PRO A 98 -31.54 19.84 -10.36
N SER A 99 -30.32 19.70 -10.84
CA SER A 99 -29.16 20.53 -10.38
C SER A 99 -29.43 22.04 -10.53
N SER A 100 -30.32 22.43 -11.47
CA SER A 100 -30.80 23.80 -11.64
C SER A 100 -31.63 24.33 -10.46
N TYR A 101 -32.35 23.46 -9.73
CA TYR A 101 -33.13 23.86 -8.57
C TYR A 101 -32.26 24.17 -7.35
N LEU A 102 -31.14 23.49 -7.20
CA LEU A 102 -30.16 23.77 -6.11
C LEU A 102 -29.57 25.18 -6.25
N GLY A 103 -29.27 25.62 -7.47
CA GLY A 103 -28.82 27.00 -7.75
C GLY A 103 -29.89 28.04 -7.43
N LEU A 104 -31.17 27.75 -7.70
CA LEU A 104 -32.31 28.65 -7.38
C LEU A 104 -32.60 28.70 -5.88
N MET A 105 -32.34 27.66 -5.11
CA MET A 105 -32.48 27.64 -3.65
C MET A 105 -31.29 28.23 -2.91
N GLY A 106 -30.27 28.73 -3.62
CA GLY A 106 -29.02 29.26 -3.01
C GLY A 106 -28.17 28.20 -2.34
N ALA A 107 -28.51 26.91 -2.51
CA ALA A 107 -27.75 25.79 -1.98
C ALA A 107 -26.66 25.39 -2.98
N ASN A 108 -25.61 26.18 -3.06
CA ASN A 108 -24.38 25.72 -3.69
C ASN A 108 -23.76 24.64 -2.79
N ILE A 109 -23.96 23.37 -3.14
CA ILE A 109 -23.25 22.26 -2.48
C ILE A 109 -21.79 22.32 -2.99
N GLU A 110 -21.00 23.20 -2.42
CA GLU A 110 -19.57 23.23 -2.66
C GLU A 110 -18.92 22.09 -1.89
N ILE A 111 -18.51 21.05 -2.62
CA ILE A 111 -17.76 19.94 -2.01
C ILE A 111 -16.35 20.46 -1.73
N PRO A 112 -15.89 20.50 -0.47
CA PRO A 112 -14.56 21.00 -0.13
C PRO A 112 -13.49 19.95 -0.46
N TYR A 113 -13.27 19.67 -1.76
CA TYR A 113 -12.34 18.65 -2.23
C TYR A 113 -10.95 18.75 -1.62
N ALA A 114 -10.41 19.98 -1.46
CA ALA A 114 -9.10 20.19 -0.86
C ALA A 114 -9.07 19.71 0.59
N LYS A 115 -10.10 20.00 1.38
CA LYS A 115 -10.22 19.54 2.78
C LYS A 115 -10.34 18.01 2.82
N ILE A 116 -11.18 17.42 1.97
CA ILE A 116 -11.36 15.97 1.88
C ILE A 116 -10.04 15.28 1.50
N ALA A 117 -9.32 15.80 0.51
CA ALA A 117 -8.04 15.24 0.07
C ALA A 117 -6.99 15.29 1.19
N ILE A 118 -6.84 16.44 1.87
CA ILE A 118 -5.87 16.60 2.96
C ILE A 118 -6.21 15.63 4.11
N ILE A 119 -7.46 15.57 4.54
CA ILE A 119 -7.90 14.68 5.61
C ILE A 119 -7.64 13.22 5.20
N SER A 120 -7.96 12.84 3.97
CA SER A 120 -7.74 11.47 3.47
C SER A 120 -6.26 11.10 3.49
N ILE A 121 -5.37 11.99 3.03
CA ILE A 121 -3.91 11.76 3.07
C ILE A 121 -3.45 11.55 4.52
N VAL A 122 -3.86 12.43 5.43
CA VAL A 122 -3.47 12.34 6.85
C VAL A 122 -3.97 11.05 7.48
N VAL A 123 -5.23 10.67 7.24
CA VAL A 123 -5.82 9.43 7.76
C VAL A 123 -5.10 8.19 7.23
N VAL A 124 -4.80 8.13 5.94
CA VAL A 124 -4.09 6.99 5.33
C VAL A 124 -2.67 6.88 5.87
N CYS A 125 -1.93 8.00 5.96
CA CYS A 125 -0.59 8.01 6.54
C CYS A 125 -0.60 7.58 8.02
N ALA A 126 -1.58 8.09 8.81
CA ALA A 126 -1.76 7.69 10.20
C ALA A 126 -2.08 6.19 10.33
N THR A 127 -2.88 5.63 9.42
CA THR A 127 -3.20 4.20 9.37
C THR A 127 -1.93 3.37 9.15
N TYR A 128 -1.11 3.73 8.17
CA TYR A 128 0.16 3.02 7.93
C TYR A 128 1.11 3.11 9.13
N ALA A 129 1.26 4.30 9.73
CA ALA A 129 2.09 4.49 10.90
C ALA A 129 1.59 3.67 12.11
N ALA A 130 0.27 3.63 12.31
CA ALA A 130 -0.35 2.84 13.38
C ALA A 130 -0.15 1.33 13.17
N ILE A 131 -0.40 0.81 11.96
CA ILE A 131 -0.17 -0.62 11.65
C ILE A 131 1.29 -0.98 11.87
N ALA A 132 2.25 -0.18 11.37
CA ALA A 132 3.67 -0.41 11.55
C ALA A 132 4.06 -0.41 13.04
N GLY A 133 3.56 0.57 13.79
CA GLY A 133 3.86 0.71 15.22
C GLY A 133 3.33 -0.46 16.05
N ILE A 134 2.08 -0.86 15.83
CA ILE A 134 1.46 -1.98 16.54
C ILE A 134 2.12 -3.30 16.16
N ALA A 135 2.37 -3.53 14.86
CA ALA A 135 3.06 -4.73 14.39
C ALA A 135 4.48 -4.82 14.98
N TYR A 136 5.21 -3.70 15.03
CA TYR A 136 6.51 -3.62 15.69
C TYR A 136 6.43 -3.96 17.18
N LEU A 137 5.49 -3.36 17.91
CA LEU A 137 5.33 -3.60 19.35
C LEU A 137 5.00 -5.06 19.65
N ILE A 138 4.08 -5.66 18.91
CA ILE A 138 3.73 -7.07 19.08
C ILE A 138 4.91 -7.97 18.73
N SER A 139 5.58 -7.76 17.61
CA SER A 139 6.72 -8.59 17.18
C SER A 139 7.89 -8.46 18.15
N ALA A 140 8.33 -7.24 18.46
CA ALA A 140 9.54 -7.01 19.25
C ALA A 140 9.31 -7.26 20.75
N LYS A 141 8.16 -6.88 21.30
CA LYS A 141 7.91 -6.95 22.76
C LYS A 141 7.25 -8.25 23.17
N LEU A 142 6.25 -8.72 22.41
CA LEU A 142 5.49 -9.92 22.78
C LEU A 142 6.20 -11.19 22.31
N PHE A 143 6.70 -11.20 21.06
CA PHE A 143 7.34 -12.38 20.48
C PHE A 143 8.86 -12.33 20.52
N LYS A 144 9.47 -11.22 20.97
CA LYS A 144 10.92 -11.01 21.07
C LYS A 144 11.65 -11.30 19.75
N SER A 145 10.99 -11.02 18.61
CA SER A 145 11.59 -11.20 17.30
C SER A 145 12.55 -10.05 16.96
N GLU A 146 13.59 -10.35 16.23
CA GLU A 146 14.50 -9.34 15.68
C GLU A 146 13.80 -8.58 14.55
N THR A 147 13.41 -7.36 14.82
CA THR A 147 12.74 -6.48 13.85
C THR A 147 12.96 -5.02 14.21
N SER A 148 12.81 -4.14 13.22
CA SER A 148 12.86 -2.68 13.42
C SER A 148 11.58 -2.02 12.93
N TYR A 149 11.28 -0.84 13.47
CA TYR A 149 10.16 -0.03 12.97
C TYR A 149 10.33 0.34 11.48
N LYS A 150 11.60 0.54 11.03
CA LYS A 150 11.90 0.79 9.62
C LYS A 150 11.54 -0.41 8.74
N ALA A 151 11.85 -1.64 9.17
CA ALA A 151 11.46 -2.85 8.45
C ALA A 151 9.94 -2.98 8.33
N MET A 152 9.19 -2.63 9.39
CA MET A 152 7.72 -2.60 9.34
C MET A 152 7.17 -1.56 8.36
N LEU A 153 7.77 -0.36 8.31
CA LEU A 153 7.37 0.64 7.31
C LEU A 153 7.75 0.22 5.89
N THR A 154 8.90 -0.44 5.71
CA THR A 154 9.31 -0.95 4.39
C THR A 154 8.37 -2.06 3.90
N TRP A 155 7.92 -2.93 4.80
CA TRP A 155 6.89 -3.92 4.52
C TRP A 155 5.59 -3.28 4.03
N LEU A 156 5.09 -2.25 4.72
CA LEU A 156 3.88 -1.53 4.30
C LEU A 156 4.10 -0.79 2.99
N GLY A 157 5.29 -0.21 2.78
CA GLY A 157 5.66 0.46 1.53
C GLY A 157 5.65 -0.46 0.31
N ALA A 158 6.10 -1.72 0.47
CA ALA A 158 6.00 -2.72 -0.58
C ALA A 158 4.55 -2.94 -1.02
N ASN A 159 3.63 -3.05 -0.06
CA ASN A 159 2.20 -3.25 -0.33
C ASN A 159 1.51 -1.97 -0.83
N ALA A 160 1.98 -0.80 -0.41
CA ALA A 160 1.46 0.49 -0.86
C ALA A 160 1.62 0.70 -2.38
N GLY A 161 2.67 0.13 -2.99
CA GLY A 161 2.84 0.11 -4.44
C GLY A 161 1.67 -0.55 -5.17
N LEU A 162 1.22 -1.71 -4.70
CA LEU A 162 0.02 -2.39 -5.22
C LEU A 162 -1.24 -1.54 -5.01
N MET A 163 -1.44 -1.03 -3.79
CA MET A 163 -2.63 -0.25 -3.45
C MET A 163 -2.72 1.05 -4.22
N THR A 164 -1.60 1.67 -4.58
CA THR A 164 -1.59 2.85 -5.46
C THR A 164 -2.30 2.56 -6.79
N VAL A 165 -1.97 1.44 -7.43
CA VAL A 165 -2.61 1.03 -8.69
C VAL A 165 -4.08 0.70 -8.46
N VAL A 166 -4.40 -0.05 -7.40
CA VAL A 166 -5.80 -0.41 -7.06
C VAL A 166 -6.66 0.84 -6.88
N TYR A 167 -6.19 1.85 -6.14
CA TYR A 167 -6.93 3.10 -5.93
C TYR A 167 -7.14 3.87 -7.23
N LEU A 168 -6.10 4.01 -8.07
CA LEU A 168 -6.21 4.72 -9.34
C LEU A 168 -7.16 4.01 -10.33
N VAL A 169 -7.03 2.68 -10.47
CA VAL A 169 -7.92 1.91 -11.33
C VAL A 169 -9.36 1.96 -10.81
N THR A 170 -9.56 1.85 -9.50
CA THR A 170 -10.89 2.01 -8.88
C THR A 170 -11.48 3.38 -9.18
N ALA A 171 -10.70 4.45 -9.05
CA ALA A 171 -11.15 5.81 -9.38
C ALA A 171 -11.60 5.95 -10.83
N ILE A 172 -10.90 5.33 -11.78
CA ILE A 172 -11.31 5.29 -13.20
C ILE A 172 -12.59 4.46 -13.36
N CYS A 173 -12.68 3.31 -12.70
CA CYS A 173 -13.85 2.44 -12.80
C CYS A 173 -15.13 3.08 -12.24
N ILE A 174 -15.04 4.00 -11.27
CA ILE A 174 -16.19 4.74 -10.73
C ILE A 174 -16.93 5.49 -11.86
N PHE A 175 -16.21 6.11 -12.80
CA PHE A 175 -16.81 6.81 -13.94
C PHE A 175 -17.50 5.88 -14.95
N ILE A 176 -17.12 4.60 -14.99
CA ILE A 176 -17.70 3.62 -15.91
C ILE A 176 -18.91 2.96 -15.23
N SER A 177 -18.71 2.43 -14.04
CA SER A 177 -19.74 1.75 -13.24
C SER A 177 -19.30 1.61 -11.80
N PHE A 178 -20.15 2.06 -10.88
CA PHE A 178 -19.92 1.89 -9.44
C PHE A 178 -19.78 0.41 -9.02
N LYS A 179 -20.54 -0.49 -9.67
CA LYS A 179 -20.44 -1.94 -9.41
C LYS A 179 -19.05 -2.48 -9.81
N LEU A 180 -18.54 -2.06 -10.97
CA LEU A 180 -17.22 -2.44 -11.43
C LEU A 180 -16.14 -1.93 -10.47
N ALA A 181 -16.23 -0.68 -10.02
CA ALA A 181 -15.30 -0.10 -9.06
C ALA A 181 -15.28 -0.89 -7.74
N LEU A 182 -16.43 -1.30 -7.22
CA LEU A 182 -16.51 -2.13 -6.02
C LEU A 182 -15.80 -3.48 -6.20
N ILE A 183 -15.99 -4.14 -7.35
CA ILE A 183 -15.33 -5.41 -7.64
C ILE A 183 -13.82 -5.24 -7.69
N VAL A 184 -13.33 -4.23 -8.43
CA VAL A 184 -11.90 -3.94 -8.55
C VAL A 184 -11.28 -3.64 -7.18
N TYR A 185 -11.92 -2.81 -6.38
CA TYR A 185 -11.46 -2.48 -5.04
C TYR A 185 -11.46 -3.71 -4.11
N ALA A 186 -12.52 -4.52 -4.14
CA ALA A 186 -12.62 -5.73 -3.32
C ALA A 186 -11.52 -6.73 -3.68
N VAL A 187 -11.31 -7.02 -4.96
CA VAL A 187 -10.25 -7.92 -5.41
C VAL A 187 -8.87 -7.38 -5.04
N GLY A 188 -8.62 -6.08 -5.27
CA GLY A 188 -7.36 -5.44 -4.91
C GLY A 188 -7.09 -5.48 -3.40
N SER A 189 -8.11 -5.26 -2.58
CA SER A 189 -8.01 -5.31 -1.11
C SER A 189 -7.74 -6.72 -0.60
N LEU A 190 -8.36 -7.75 -1.19
CA LEU A 190 -8.08 -9.14 -0.86
C LEU A 190 -6.65 -9.53 -1.20
N LEU A 191 -6.17 -9.17 -2.40
CA LEU A 191 -4.77 -9.39 -2.80
C LEU A 191 -3.82 -8.69 -1.85
N ASN A 192 -4.09 -7.42 -1.51
CA ASN A 192 -3.29 -6.67 -0.55
C ASN A 192 -3.22 -7.36 0.81
N THR A 193 -4.36 -7.85 1.32
CA THR A 193 -4.42 -8.58 2.59
C THR A 193 -3.54 -9.83 2.57
N CYS A 194 -3.60 -10.61 1.49
CA CYS A 194 -2.77 -11.80 1.32
C CYS A 194 -1.27 -11.45 1.26
N TYR A 195 -0.93 -10.38 0.55
CA TYR A 195 0.45 -9.94 0.40
C TYR A 195 0.99 -9.31 1.68
N MET A 196 0.19 -8.53 2.39
CA MET A 196 0.55 -8.00 3.70
C MET A 196 0.87 -9.12 4.69
N TYR A 197 0.01 -10.14 4.76
CA TYR A 197 0.26 -11.30 5.63
C TYR A 197 1.56 -12.03 5.28
N LYS A 198 1.78 -12.32 4.00
CA LYS A 198 3.02 -12.99 3.55
C LYS A 198 4.26 -12.10 3.68
N GLY A 199 4.14 -10.83 3.37
CA GLY A 199 5.23 -9.86 3.45
C GLY A 199 5.72 -9.62 4.87
N LEU A 200 4.83 -9.73 5.87
CA LEU A 200 5.18 -9.58 7.28
C LEU A 200 6.29 -10.55 7.72
N LYS A 201 6.32 -11.77 7.16
CA LYS A 201 7.38 -12.75 7.41
C LYS A 201 8.78 -12.22 7.07
N PHE A 202 8.89 -11.37 6.05
CA PHE A 202 10.17 -10.80 5.64
C PHE A 202 10.56 -9.55 6.45
N ALA A 203 9.60 -8.95 7.13
CA ALA A 203 9.82 -7.77 7.99
C ALA A 203 10.16 -8.15 9.43
N CYS A 204 9.72 -9.32 9.89
CA CYS A 204 10.01 -9.82 11.22
C CYS A 204 10.43 -11.29 11.14
N ASP A 205 11.53 -11.62 11.82
CA ASP A 205 11.98 -13.01 11.97
C ASP A 205 11.14 -13.71 13.04
N THR A 206 9.88 -14.00 12.66
CA THR A 206 8.89 -14.63 13.55
C THR A 206 8.41 -15.93 12.92
N ASP A 207 8.14 -16.92 13.74
CA ASP A 207 7.56 -18.21 13.34
C ASP A 207 6.23 -17.98 12.59
N GLU A 208 6.02 -18.71 11.49
CA GLU A 208 4.82 -18.62 10.66
C GLU A 208 3.53 -18.79 11.47
N ASN A 209 3.53 -19.64 12.50
CA ASN A 209 2.39 -19.84 13.38
C ASN A 209 2.02 -18.61 14.21
N LYS A 210 2.96 -17.68 14.40
CA LYS A 210 2.77 -16.45 15.17
C LYS A 210 2.41 -15.25 14.31
N LEU A 211 2.62 -15.32 12.98
CA LEU A 211 2.37 -14.20 12.07
C LEU A 211 0.91 -13.70 12.13
N ALA A 212 -0.06 -14.61 12.26
CA ALA A 212 -1.46 -14.24 12.37
C ALA A 212 -1.73 -13.38 13.63
N TYR A 213 -1.06 -13.72 14.76
CA TYR A 213 -1.17 -12.97 16.02
C TYR A 213 -0.46 -11.60 15.99
N VAL A 214 0.43 -11.38 15.04
CA VAL A 214 0.99 -10.04 14.77
C VAL A 214 0.08 -9.28 13.82
N TYR A 215 -0.29 -9.88 12.70
CA TYR A 215 -1.01 -9.23 11.61
C TYR A 215 -2.42 -8.78 11.99
N VAL A 216 -3.24 -9.73 12.47
CA VAL A 216 -4.68 -9.47 12.71
C VAL A 216 -4.89 -8.38 13.77
N PRO A 217 -4.27 -8.45 14.97
CA PRO A 217 -4.42 -7.38 15.95
C PRO A 217 -3.87 -6.04 15.47
N SER A 218 -2.76 -6.03 14.70
CA SER A 218 -2.20 -4.78 14.19
C SER A 218 -3.16 -4.04 13.29
N VAL A 219 -3.83 -4.76 12.37
CA VAL A 219 -4.82 -4.17 11.47
C VAL A 219 -6.07 -3.73 12.22
N LEU A 220 -6.60 -4.58 13.11
CA LEU A 220 -7.83 -4.28 13.85
C LEU A 220 -7.67 -3.11 14.82
N ILE A 221 -6.58 -3.09 15.60
CA ILE A 221 -6.33 -2.01 16.56
C ILE A 221 -6.05 -0.70 15.82
N ALA A 222 -5.27 -0.74 14.73
CA ALA A 222 -5.01 0.44 13.91
C ALA A 222 -6.31 1.00 13.30
N ALA A 223 -7.16 0.14 12.75
CA ALA A 223 -8.46 0.54 12.19
C ALA A 223 -9.34 1.20 13.26
N PHE A 224 -9.39 0.62 14.46
CA PHE A 224 -10.18 1.16 15.58
C PHE A 224 -9.64 2.53 16.03
N VAL A 225 -8.33 2.64 16.26
CA VAL A 225 -7.70 3.89 16.72
C VAL A 225 -7.85 4.99 15.70
N VAL A 226 -7.54 4.72 14.44
CA VAL A 226 -7.63 5.72 13.37
C VAL A 226 -9.08 6.10 13.07
N GLY A 227 -10.00 5.14 13.07
CA GLY A 227 -11.43 5.39 12.91
C GLY A 227 -11.99 6.27 14.03
N PHE A 228 -11.60 6.01 15.28
CA PHE A 228 -11.96 6.84 16.42
C PHE A 228 -11.42 8.27 16.31
N LEU A 229 -10.15 8.44 15.94
CA LEU A 229 -9.55 9.75 15.74
C LEU A 229 -10.19 10.51 14.59
N ALA A 230 -10.44 9.83 13.47
CA ALA A 230 -11.09 10.43 12.30
C ALA A 230 -12.51 10.92 12.62
N SER A 231 -13.28 10.16 13.42
CA SER A 231 -14.62 10.58 13.86
C SER A 231 -14.61 11.88 14.67
N LYS A 232 -13.53 12.09 15.47
CA LYS A 232 -13.36 13.32 16.26
C LYS A 232 -12.96 14.54 15.43
N ILE A 233 -12.26 14.33 14.31
CA ILE A 233 -11.86 15.41 13.41
C ILE A 233 -13.03 15.87 12.52
N MET A 234 -13.96 14.97 12.24
CA MET A 234 -15.12 15.26 11.37
C MET A 234 -16.31 15.87 12.13
N MET A 235 -16.35 15.75 13.45
CA MET A 235 -17.31 16.44 14.32
C MET A 235 -16.87 17.87 14.61
#